data_1db12c82f625f89176f02f77119f8c36
#
_entry.id   1db12c82f625f89176f02f77119f8c36
#
_cell.length_a   1.000
_cell.length_b   1.000
_cell.length_c   1.000
_cell.angle_alpha   90.00
_cell.angle_beta   90.00
_cell.angle_gamma   90.00
#
_symmetry.space_group_name_H-M   'P 1'
#
loop_
_entity.id
_entity.type
_entity.pdbx_description
1 polymer ?
#
loop_
_entity_poly.entity_id
_entity_poly.type
_entity_poly.pdbx_seq_one_letter_code
_entity_poly.pdbx_strand_id
1 'polypeptide(L)'
;QVLHSGHHSKIFKRLMGTNCNLTWREYGEKERLWVCNPGHPICEGLEPHFELEMEEMYGEPFQVPSPDETLFTSWFEGGETFRSGLLYRRGNGQIFYFRPGHEAYPTYHNINVQIVIKNAIHFVKQTNKVLWEDIHSPTPKSNRPKPIEKISKKGFSVGHPTEEK
;
A
#
# COMPACT_ATOMS: atom_id res chain seq x y z
N GLN A 1 -6.68 3.05 2.31
CA GLN A 1 -5.38 3.09 3.00
C GLN A 1 -5.33 2.02 4.09
N VAL A 2 -4.61 0.95 3.81
CA VAL A 2 -4.53 -0.20 4.72
C VAL A 2 -3.85 0.15 6.05
N LEU A 3 -2.86 1.05 6.04
CA LEU A 3 -2.15 1.47 7.25
C LEU A 3 -3.08 2.14 8.27
N HIS A 4 -4.01 2.98 7.82
CA HIS A 4 -4.95 3.66 8.70
C HIS A 4 -5.94 2.69 9.35
N SER A 5 -6.32 1.61 8.67
CA SER A 5 -7.17 0.56 9.25
C SER A 5 -6.44 -0.31 10.27
N GLY A 6 -5.11 -0.24 10.30
CA GLY A 6 -4.25 -1.08 11.14
C GLY A 6 -4.09 -0.63 12.58
N HIS A 7 -4.41 0.63 12.93
CA HIS A 7 -4.12 1.22 14.25
C HIS A 7 -4.59 0.36 15.45
N HIS A 8 -5.73 -0.29 15.34
CA HIS A 8 -6.29 -1.12 16.41
C HIS A 8 -6.35 -2.61 16.04
N SER A 9 -5.89 -2.98 14.85
CA SER A 9 -5.97 -4.35 14.37
C SER A 9 -4.81 -5.21 14.86
N LYS A 10 -5.10 -6.15 15.75
CA LYS A 10 -4.13 -7.17 16.16
C LYS A 10 -3.66 -8.02 14.98
N ILE A 11 -4.54 -8.25 14.01
CA ILE A 11 -4.22 -9.01 12.79
C ILE A 11 -3.23 -8.24 11.93
N PHE A 12 -3.48 -6.95 11.69
CA PHE A 12 -2.57 -6.10 10.91
C PHE A 12 -1.19 -6.03 11.56
N LYS A 13 -1.12 -5.79 12.87
CA LYS A 13 0.13 -5.81 13.63
C LYS A 13 0.85 -7.15 13.50
N ARG A 14 0.13 -8.27 13.53
CA ARG A 14 0.71 -9.60 13.36
C ARG A 14 1.28 -9.81 11.96
N LEU A 15 0.60 -9.32 10.92
CA LEU A 15 1.02 -9.48 9.52
C LEU A 15 2.16 -8.53 9.17
N MET A 16 2.01 -7.25 9.47
CA MET A 16 2.95 -6.20 9.08
C MET A 16 3.94 -5.81 10.19
N GLY A 17 3.67 -6.19 11.44
CA GLY A 17 4.54 -5.89 12.57
C GLY A 17 4.49 -4.44 13.06
N THR A 18 3.55 -3.63 12.57
CA THR A 18 3.45 -2.20 12.89
C THR A 18 2.04 -1.78 13.27
N ASN A 19 1.95 -0.67 14.01
CA ASN A 19 0.71 0.08 14.22
C ASN A 19 0.71 1.43 13.47
N CYS A 20 1.43 1.53 12.38
CA CYS A 20 1.53 2.75 11.59
C CYS A 20 2.30 3.90 12.27
N ASN A 21 3.36 3.59 13.02
CA ASN A 21 4.25 4.62 13.55
C ASN A 21 5.19 5.11 12.44
N LEU A 22 4.92 6.31 11.97
CA LEU A 22 5.69 7.02 10.93
C LEU A 22 5.44 8.53 11.06
N THR A 23 6.24 9.34 10.39
CA THR A 23 5.96 10.75 10.18
C THR A 23 5.19 10.95 8.88
N TRP A 24 4.35 11.97 8.82
CA TRP A 24 3.55 12.26 7.63
C TRP A 24 3.26 13.75 7.49
N ARG A 25 3.00 14.17 6.25
CA ARG A 25 2.57 15.52 5.89
C ARG A 25 1.70 15.47 4.64
N GLU A 26 0.58 16.17 4.63
CA GLU A 26 -0.36 16.16 3.52
C GLU A 26 -0.47 17.54 2.87
N TYR A 27 0.39 17.76 1.86
CA TYR A 27 0.36 18.97 1.03
C TYR A 27 0.26 18.69 -0.47
N GLY A 28 0.19 17.42 -0.87
CA GLY A 28 0.24 17.06 -2.28
C GLY A 28 1.63 17.30 -2.87
N GLU A 29 2.65 16.69 -2.27
CA GLU A 29 4.05 16.85 -2.67
C GLU A 29 4.42 15.88 -3.79
N LYS A 30 5.42 16.27 -4.56
CA LYS A 30 6.04 15.34 -5.51
C LYS A 30 6.77 14.25 -4.78
N GLU A 31 6.52 13.01 -5.20
CA GLU A 31 7.22 11.82 -4.73
C GLU A 31 8.02 11.22 -5.88
N ARG A 32 9.28 10.89 -5.63
CA ARG A 32 10.09 10.06 -6.51
C ARG A 32 10.30 8.70 -5.89
N LEU A 33 9.89 7.66 -6.60
CA LEU A 33 10.12 6.27 -6.20
C LEU A 33 11.33 5.71 -6.93
N TRP A 34 12.34 5.31 -6.18
CA TRP A 34 13.51 4.61 -6.69
C TRP A 34 13.27 3.10 -6.66
N VAL A 35 13.61 2.44 -7.77
CA VAL A 35 13.58 0.98 -7.90
C VAL A 35 14.86 0.42 -7.31
N CYS A 36 14.78 -0.20 -6.13
CA CYS A 36 15.94 -0.71 -5.39
C CYS A 36 16.42 -2.08 -5.91
N ASN A 37 15.51 -2.87 -6.48
CA ASN A 37 15.83 -4.19 -7.05
C ASN A 37 15.18 -4.33 -8.45
N PRO A 38 15.81 -3.79 -9.50
CA PRO A 38 15.24 -3.81 -10.86
C PRO A 38 15.10 -5.21 -11.45
N GLY A 39 15.82 -6.21 -10.94
CA GLY A 39 15.70 -7.61 -11.36
C GLY A 39 14.53 -8.36 -10.75
N HIS A 40 13.82 -7.77 -9.80
CA HIS A 40 12.69 -8.42 -9.15
C HIS A 40 11.43 -8.38 -10.04
N PRO A 41 10.64 -9.49 -10.13
CA PRO A 41 9.45 -9.55 -11.00
C PRO A 41 8.42 -8.42 -10.77
N ILE A 42 8.28 -7.92 -9.54
CA ILE A 42 7.40 -6.77 -9.24
C ILE A 42 7.88 -5.48 -9.94
N CYS A 43 9.18 -5.37 -10.22
CA CYS A 43 9.79 -4.21 -10.84
C CYS A 43 9.88 -4.30 -12.36
N GLU A 44 9.41 -5.41 -12.97
CA GLU A 44 9.47 -5.61 -14.41
C GLU A 44 8.71 -4.51 -15.17
N GLY A 45 9.37 -3.94 -16.19
CA GLY A 45 8.79 -2.88 -17.03
C GLY A 45 8.85 -1.48 -16.44
N LEU A 46 9.55 -1.29 -15.31
CA LEU A 46 9.79 0.02 -14.72
C LEU A 46 11.18 0.55 -15.08
N GLU A 47 11.26 1.86 -15.27
CA GLU A 47 12.54 2.59 -15.30
C GLU A 47 13.19 2.61 -13.90
N PRO A 48 14.47 2.99 -13.76
CA PRO A 48 15.17 3.01 -12.46
C PRO A 48 14.47 3.86 -11.39
N HIS A 49 13.64 4.80 -11.79
CA HIS A 49 12.76 5.57 -10.91
C HIS A 49 11.56 6.07 -11.70
N PHE A 50 10.50 6.46 -10.98
CA PHE A 50 9.37 7.19 -11.53
C PHE A 50 8.85 8.20 -10.52
N GLU A 51 8.05 9.17 -10.98
CA GLU A 51 7.53 10.25 -10.16
C GLU A 51 6.00 10.23 -10.10
N LEU A 52 5.49 10.65 -8.95
CA LEU A 52 4.11 11.01 -8.71
C LEU A 52 4.07 12.50 -8.41
N GLU A 53 3.25 13.23 -9.16
CA GLU A 53 3.22 14.70 -9.06
C GLU A 53 2.65 15.20 -7.74
N MET A 54 1.75 14.42 -7.14
CA MET A 54 1.08 14.79 -5.89
C MET A 54 0.83 13.54 -5.06
N GLU A 55 1.38 13.51 -3.85
CA GLU A 55 1.18 12.45 -2.86
C GLU A 55 1.23 12.99 -1.44
N GLU A 56 0.67 12.23 -0.51
CA GLU A 56 0.90 12.41 0.91
C GLU A 56 2.32 11.97 1.26
N MET A 57 3.10 12.84 1.89
CA MET A 57 4.45 12.48 2.33
C MET A 57 4.40 11.56 3.53
N TYR A 58 5.12 10.44 3.46
CA TYR A 58 5.50 9.63 4.60
C TYR A 58 7.02 9.66 4.77
N GLY A 59 7.46 9.71 6.03
CA GLY A 59 8.87 9.78 6.39
C GLY A 59 9.28 8.71 7.39
N GLU A 60 10.56 8.33 7.33
CA GLU A 60 11.18 7.50 8.37
C GLU A 60 11.27 8.27 9.71
N PRO A 61 11.31 7.57 10.88
CA PRO A 61 11.36 6.12 10.99
C PRO A 61 9.98 5.47 10.82
N PHE A 62 9.93 4.43 9.99
CA PHE A 62 8.77 3.56 9.86
C PHE A 62 8.99 2.29 10.67
N GLN A 63 8.24 2.13 11.75
CA GLN A 63 8.40 1.02 12.67
C GLN A 63 7.79 -0.27 12.12
N VAL A 64 8.54 -0.95 11.29
CA VAL A 64 8.21 -2.28 10.75
C VAL A 64 9.37 -3.25 11.01
N PRO A 65 9.11 -4.56 11.07
CA PRO A 65 10.16 -5.55 11.04
C PRO A 65 11.05 -5.40 9.81
N SER A 66 12.27 -5.89 9.87
CA SER A 66 13.11 -5.96 8.67
C SER A 66 12.36 -6.72 7.57
N PRO A 67 12.16 -6.12 6.40
CA PRO A 67 11.57 -6.82 5.28
C PRO A 67 12.52 -7.89 4.73
N ASP A 68 11.98 -8.89 4.07
CA ASP A 68 12.80 -9.84 3.30
C ASP A 68 13.46 -9.14 2.12
N GLU A 69 12.72 -8.21 1.47
CA GLU A 69 13.26 -7.35 0.40
C GLU A 69 12.65 -5.94 0.47
N THR A 70 13.49 -4.93 0.14
CA THR A 70 13.04 -3.56 -0.13
C THR A 70 13.10 -3.34 -1.63
N LEU A 71 11.94 -3.14 -2.26
CA LEU A 71 11.84 -2.99 -3.71
C LEU A 71 11.76 -1.52 -4.14
N PHE A 72 11.17 -0.67 -3.29
CA PHE A 72 11.03 0.76 -3.59
C PHE A 72 11.37 1.60 -2.36
N THR A 73 12.04 2.72 -2.63
CA THR A 73 12.29 3.78 -1.64
C THR A 73 11.83 5.11 -2.24
N SER A 74 11.04 5.86 -1.50
CA SER A 74 10.58 7.18 -1.88
C SER A 74 11.50 8.27 -1.39
N TRP A 75 11.53 9.34 -2.15
CA TRP A 75 12.07 10.64 -1.79
C TRP A 75 10.99 11.70 -2.03
N PHE A 76 10.83 12.63 -1.12
CA PHE A 76 9.88 13.72 -1.19
C PHE A 76 10.58 15.07 -1.30
N GLU A 77 9.88 16.10 -1.75
CA GLU A 77 10.46 17.44 -1.99
C GLU A 77 11.10 18.07 -0.76
N GLY A 78 10.60 17.75 0.44
CA GLY A 78 11.19 18.19 1.71
C GLY A 78 12.50 17.49 2.08
N GLY A 79 12.90 16.47 1.32
CA GLY A 79 14.11 15.67 1.57
C GLY A 79 13.85 14.41 2.39
N GLU A 80 12.62 14.17 2.80
CA GLU A 80 12.24 12.97 3.54
C GLU A 80 12.35 11.74 2.64
N THR A 81 12.72 10.62 3.25
CA THR A 81 12.79 9.32 2.60
C THR A 81 11.88 8.33 3.28
N PHE A 82 11.40 7.34 2.53
CA PHE A 82 10.52 6.31 3.06
C PHE A 82 10.68 4.99 2.31
N ARG A 83 10.66 3.88 3.05
CA ARG A 83 10.64 2.54 2.46
C ARG A 83 9.25 2.23 1.94
N SER A 84 9.02 2.48 0.66
CA SER A 84 7.70 2.50 0.02
C SER A 84 7.25 1.18 -0.55
N GLY A 85 8.16 0.24 -0.79
CA GLY A 85 7.84 -1.08 -1.32
C GLY A 85 8.58 -2.17 -0.57
N LEU A 86 7.86 -2.94 0.26
CA LEU A 86 8.43 -3.94 1.16
C LEU A 86 7.80 -5.30 0.93
N LEU A 87 8.63 -6.32 0.83
CA LEU A 87 8.19 -7.70 0.71
C LEU A 87 8.47 -8.46 2.02
N TYR A 88 7.47 -9.21 2.49
CA TYR A 88 7.56 -10.07 3.66
C TYR A 88 7.08 -11.47 3.33
N ARG A 89 7.76 -12.48 3.89
CA ARG A 89 7.30 -13.85 3.92
C ARG A 89 6.60 -14.14 5.25
N ARG A 90 5.42 -14.76 5.18
CA ARG A 90 4.63 -15.15 6.35
C ARG A 90 4.08 -16.54 6.17
N GLY A 91 4.75 -17.53 6.78
CA GLY A 91 4.45 -18.93 6.52
C GLY A 91 4.64 -19.26 5.04
N ASN A 92 3.61 -19.80 4.41
CA ASN A 92 3.62 -20.11 2.97
C ASN A 92 3.14 -18.93 2.10
N GLY A 93 2.80 -17.79 2.71
CA GLY A 93 2.31 -16.62 2.01
C GLY A 93 3.34 -15.52 1.90
N GLN A 94 3.04 -14.54 1.05
CA GLN A 94 3.82 -13.33 0.86
C GLN A 94 2.93 -12.12 1.03
N ILE A 95 3.49 -11.04 1.57
CA ILE A 95 2.85 -9.74 1.70
C ILE A 95 3.74 -8.73 1.01
N PHE A 96 3.19 -8.06 0.01
CA PHE A 96 3.83 -6.89 -0.56
C PHE A 96 3.13 -5.64 -0.05
N TYR A 97 3.87 -4.83 0.68
CA TYR A 97 3.45 -3.49 1.10
C TYR A 97 3.90 -2.48 0.06
N PHE A 98 2.98 -1.64 -0.40
CA PHE A 98 3.26 -0.56 -1.33
C PHE A 98 2.58 0.72 -0.81
N ARG A 99 3.38 1.75 -0.56
CA ARG A 99 2.92 2.96 0.10
C ARG A 99 2.02 3.84 -0.77
N PRO A 100 2.37 4.13 -2.05
CA PRO A 100 1.63 5.11 -2.83
C PRO A 100 0.13 4.85 -2.86
N GLY A 101 -0.62 5.90 -2.70
CA GLY A 101 -2.08 5.89 -2.78
C GLY A 101 -2.74 6.70 -1.69
N HIS A 102 -3.42 7.75 -2.11
CA HIS A 102 -4.23 8.61 -1.28
C HIS A 102 -5.53 8.93 -2.01
N GLU A 103 -6.64 9.07 -1.28
CA GLU A 103 -7.96 9.31 -1.89
C GLU A 103 -8.09 10.66 -2.60
N ALA A 104 -7.26 11.64 -2.22
CA ALA A 104 -7.28 12.99 -2.81
C ALA A 104 -6.47 13.10 -4.10
N TYR A 105 -5.59 12.12 -4.40
CA TYR A 105 -4.66 12.22 -5.52
C TYR A 105 -4.90 11.11 -6.55
N PRO A 106 -4.60 11.39 -7.85
CA PRO A 106 -4.86 10.45 -8.94
C PRO A 106 -3.81 9.33 -9.05
N THR A 107 -3.24 8.90 -7.93
CA THR A 107 -2.11 7.95 -7.84
C THR A 107 -2.36 6.67 -8.62
N TYR A 108 -3.54 6.08 -8.49
CA TYR A 108 -3.89 4.82 -9.17
C TYR A 108 -4.11 4.96 -10.69
N HIS A 109 -4.11 6.20 -11.22
CA HIS A 109 -4.11 6.45 -12.66
C HIS A 109 -2.70 6.55 -13.25
N ASN A 110 -1.66 6.60 -12.41
CA ASN A 110 -0.28 6.57 -12.87
C ASN A 110 0.07 5.18 -13.41
N ILE A 111 0.60 5.12 -14.63
CA ILE A 111 0.88 3.85 -15.32
C ILE A 111 1.91 2.99 -14.57
N ASN A 112 2.93 3.60 -13.95
CA ASN A 112 3.94 2.87 -13.21
C ASN A 112 3.35 2.25 -11.94
N VAL A 113 2.46 2.96 -11.24
CA VAL A 113 1.72 2.42 -10.09
C VAL A 113 0.87 1.22 -10.51
N GLN A 114 0.20 1.31 -11.66
CA GLN A 114 -0.60 0.19 -12.19
C GLN A 114 0.28 -1.02 -12.55
N ILE A 115 1.46 -0.79 -13.13
CA ILE A 115 2.44 -1.85 -13.42
C ILE A 115 2.87 -2.53 -12.12
N VAL A 116 3.25 -1.77 -11.08
CA VAL A 116 3.65 -2.32 -9.78
C VAL A 116 2.54 -3.17 -9.19
N ILE A 117 1.31 -2.65 -9.14
CA ILE A 117 0.16 -3.38 -8.56
C ILE A 117 -0.11 -4.66 -9.35
N LYS A 118 -0.14 -4.59 -10.67
CA LYS A 118 -0.34 -5.76 -11.54
C LYS A 118 0.74 -6.82 -11.29
N ASN A 119 2.00 -6.42 -11.31
CA ASN A 119 3.12 -7.33 -11.12
C ASN A 119 3.10 -7.94 -9.71
N ALA A 120 2.77 -7.13 -8.68
CA ALA A 120 2.65 -7.61 -7.31
C ALA A 120 1.55 -8.67 -7.17
N ILE A 121 0.38 -8.46 -7.78
CA ILE A 121 -0.71 -9.45 -7.79
C ILE A 121 -0.23 -10.76 -8.40
N HIS A 122 0.46 -10.70 -9.54
CA HIS A 122 1.01 -11.89 -10.19
C HIS A 122 2.07 -12.58 -9.35
N PHE A 123 2.92 -11.82 -8.67
CA PHE A 123 4.00 -12.35 -7.86
C PHE A 123 3.51 -13.01 -6.56
N VAL A 124 2.60 -12.35 -5.83
CA VAL A 124 2.09 -12.89 -4.55
C VAL A 124 1.03 -13.97 -4.74
N LYS A 125 0.50 -14.10 -5.96
CA LYS A 125 -0.47 -15.15 -6.29
C LYS A 125 0.15 -16.52 -6.01
N GLN A 126 -0.47 -17.29 -5.14
CA GLN A 126 -0.04 -18.66 -4.90
C GLN A 126 -0.12 -19.47 -6.21
N THR A 127 1.02 -20.04 -6.60
CA THR A 127 1.09 -20.93 -7.77
C THR A 127 0.63 -22.35 -7.47
N ASN A 128 0.50 -22.71 -6.21
CA ASN A 128 -0.10 -23.96 -5.83
C ASN A 128 -1.58 -23.90 -6.20
N LYS A 129 -1.98 -24.81 -7.08
CA LYS A 129 -3.38 -25.06 -7.43
C LYS A 129 -4.14 -25.45 -6.16
N VAL A 130 -4.59 -24.46 -5.41
CA VAL A 130 -5.81 -24.66 -4.63
C VAL A 130 -6.88 -24.74 -5.69
N LEU A 131 -7.39 -25.94 -5.92
CA LEU A 131 -8.50 -26.14 -6.84
C LEU A 131 -9.64 -25.28 -6.28
N TRP A 132 -10.09 -24.31 -7.05
CA TRP A 132 -11.21 -23.44 -6.67
C TRP A 132 -12.46 -24.24 -6.31
N GLU A 133 -12.51 -25.48 -6.75
CA GLU A 133 -13.53 -26.49 -6.44
C GLU A 133 -13.57 -26.82 -4.95
N ASP A 134 -12.45 -26.68 -4.23
CA ASP A 134 -12.35 -26.98 -2.79
C ASP A 134 -12.60 -25.74 -1.91
N ILE A 135 -12.67 -24.55 -2.49
CA ILE A 135 -12.97 -23.31 -1.76
C ILE A 135 -14.41 -22.89 -2.05
N HIS A 136 -15.35 -23.65 -1.50
CA HIS A 136 -16.72 -23.18 -1.42
C HIS A 136 -16.90 -22.31 -0.18
N SER A 137 -16.78 -21.00 -0.38
CA SER A 137 -17.41 -20.03 0.51
C SER A 137 -18.62 -19.45 -0.22
N PRO A 138 -19.80 -20.08 -0.12
CA PRO A 138 -20.99 -19.52 -0.76
C PRO A 138 -21.30 -18.20 -0.10
N THR A 139 -21.07 -17.12 -0.82
CA THR A 139 -21.53 -15.80 -0.39
C THR A 139 -23.04 -15.84 -0.27
N PRO A 140 -23.64 -15.64 0.90
CA PRO A 140 -25.07 -15.62 1.03
C PRO A 140 -25.69 -14.61 0.06
N LYS A 141 -26.83 -14.95 -0.54
CA LYS A 141 -27.54 -14.03 -1.46
C LYS A 141 -27.88 -12.67 -0.81
N SER A 142 -27.91 -12.62 0.52
CA SER A 142 -28.06 -11.41 1.32
C SER A 142 -26.83 -10.48 1.30
N ASN A 143 -25.67 -10.98 0.91
CA ASN A 143 -24.43 -10.20 0.83
C ASN A 143 -24.21 -9.60 -0.58
N ARG A 144 -25.29 -9.21 -1.26
CA ARG A 144 -25.13 -8.43 -2.47
C ARG A 144 -24.37 -7.15 -2.13
N PRO A 145 -23.37 -6.75 -2.97
CA PRO A 145 -22.70 -5.49 -2.78
C PRO A 145 -23.75 -4.39 -2.67
N LYS A 146 -23.73 -3.63 -1.61
CA LYS A 146 -24.55 -2.42 -1.53
C LYS A 146 -24.13 -1.51 -2.68
N PRO A 147 -25.08 -0.82 -3.35
CA PRO A 147 -24.72 0.20 -4.31
C PRO A 147 -23.74 1.16 -3.63
N ILE A 148 -22.64 1.49 -4.31
CA ILE A 148 -21.72 2.52 -3.84
C ILE A 148 -22.54 3.81 -3.85
N GLU A 149 -22.97 4.26 -2.69
CA GLU A 149 -23.56 5.59 -2.55
C GLU A 149 -22.52 6.58 -3.06
N LYS A 150 -22.91 7.42 -4.02
CA LYS A 150 -22.05 8.52 -4.45
C LYS A 150 -21.81 9.39 -3.22
N ILE A 151 -20.64 9.24 -2.59
CA ILE A 151 -20.23 10.05 -1.48
C ILE A 151 -20.16 11.48 -2.00
N SER A 152 -21.10 12.31 -1.58
CA SER A 152 -21.07 13.73 -1.92
C SER A 152 -19.80 14.30 -1.29
N LYS A 153 -19.06 15.15 -2.03
CA LYS A 153 -17.83 15.82 -1.58
C LYS A 153 -17.97 16.60 -0.26
N LYS A 154 -19.14 16.62 0.36
CA LYS A 154 -19.49 17.34 1.60
C LYS A 154 -19.48 16.48 2.86
N GLY A 155 -18.93 15.30 2.91
CA GLY A 155 -19.09 14.42 4.05
C GLY A 155 -17.90 13.60 4.51
N PHE A 156 -16.74 13.77 3.96
CA PHE A 156 -15.54 13.09 4.44
C PHE A 156 -14.65 14.04 5.23
N SER A 157 -14.96 14.22 6.51
CA SER A 157 -13.92 14.52 7.48
C SER A 157 -13.32 13.17 7.87
N VAL A 158 -12.18 12.81 7.30
CA VAL A 158 -11.34 11.77 7.87
C VAL A 158 -10.99 12.26 9.26
N GLY A 159 -11.43 11.54 10.28
CA GLY A 159 -11.12 11.89 11.67
C GLY A 159 -9.61 11.80 11.86
N HIS A 160 -8.92 12.90 11.65
CA HIS A 160 -7.60 13.08 12.22
C HIS A 160 -7.77 13.06 13.73
N PRO A 161 -6.92 12.35 14.49
CA PRO A 161 -6.93 12.50 15.93
C PRO A 161 -6.69 13.97 16.22
N THR A 162 -7.73 14.67 16.65
CA THR A 162 -7.56 16.00 17.24
C THR A 162 -6.62 15.82 18.42
N GLU A 163 -5.49 16.50 18.38
CA GLU A 163 -4.64 16.67 19.55
C GLU A 163 -5.51 17.26 20.67
N GLU A 164 -5.86 16.44 21.64
CA GLU A 164 -6.36 16.96 22.90
C GLU A 164 -5.21 17.72 23.57
N LYS A 165 -5.46 19.01 23.82
CA LYS A 165 -4.59 19.90 24.57
C LYS A 165 -4.57 19.50 26.06
#